data_37f513f64104fe39713877344626b59f
#
_entry.id   37f513f64104fe39713877344626b59f
#
_cell.length_a   1.000
_cell.length_b   1.000
_cell.length_c   1.000
_cell.angle_alpha   90.00
_cell.angle_beta   90.00
_cell.angle_gamma   90.00
#
_symmetry.space_group_name_H-M   'P 1'
#
loop_
_entity.id
_entity.type
_entity.pdbx_description
1 polymer ?
#
loop_
_entity_poly.entity_id
_entity_poly.type
_entity_poly.pdbx_seq_one_letter_code
_entity_poly.pdbx_strand_id
1 'polypeptide(L)'
;GGQDLQFPHHENEIAQSECCNGVQFANYWMHNGYITIDNEKMSKSKGNFFTVRDILKDYDGEVMRFFLLSGHYRNPINFSDTLMEQAKAGLARMQHAKENLKHLIATGEGTMTDEEKKELEGYDKYRQEFIAAMDDDLNTADAISYF
;
A
#
# COMPACT_ATOMS: atom_id res chain seq x y z
N GLY A 1 12.16 -1.09 -8.89
CA GLY A 1 13.02 0.08 -8.93
C GLY A 1 12.29 1.36 -9.23
N GLY A 2 12.98 2.48 -9.11
CA GLY A 2 12.43 3.81 -9.42
C GLY A 2 12.48 4.15 -10.90
N GLN A 3 11.85 5.26 -11.27
CA GLN A 3 11.85 5.77 -12.65
C GLN A 3 13.25 6.11 -13.17
N ASP A 4 14.19 6.40 -12.27
CA ASP A 4 15.60 6.63 -12.60
C ASP A 4 16.32 5.42 -13.21
N LEU A 5 15.74 4.23 -13.09
CA LEU A 5 16.27 3.01 -13.70
C LEU A 5 15.74 2.74 -15.11
N GLN A 6 14.78 3.53 -15.62
CA GLN A 6 14.26 3.32 -16.99
C GLN A 6 15.38 3.37 -18.01
N PHE A 7 16.23 4.39 -17.91
CA PHE A 7 17.38 4.53 -18.77
C PHE A 7 18.65 4.85 -17.96
N PRO A 8 19.75 4.13 -18.18
CA PRO A 8 19.92 3.08 -19.21
C PRO A 8 19.63 1.65 -18.72
N HIS A 9 19.26 1.43 -17.45
CA HIS A 9 19.25 0.10 -16.82
C HIS A 9 18.20 -0.83 -17.45
N HIS A 10 16.91 -0.45 -17.38
CA HIS A 10 15.82 -1.30 -17.88
C HIS A 10 15.87 -1.46 -19.41
N GLU A 11 16.29 -0.43 -20.16
CA GLU A 11 16.51 -0.54 -21.59
C GLU A 11 17.60 -1.56 -21.93
N ASN A 12 18.66 -1.61 -21.14
CA ASN A 12 19.72 -2.61 -21.31
C ASN A 12 19.24 -4.02 -20.92
N GLU A 13 18.41 -4.16 -19.89
CA GLU A 13 17.80 -5.44 -19.50
C GLU A 13 16.89 -5.97 -20.62
N ILE A 14 16.05 -5.10 -21.20
CA ILE A 14 15.21 -5.44 -22.36
C ILE A 14 16.08 -5.92 -23.51
N ALA A 15 17.06 -5.13 -23.91
CA ALA A 15 17.94 -5.46 -25.04
C ALA A 15 18.66 -6.80 -24.82
N GLN A 16 19.25 -7.04 -23.66
CA GLN A 16 19.94 -8.29 -23.35
C GLN A 16 18.98 -9.48 -23.36
N SER A 17 17.82 -9.36 -22.71
CA SER A 17 16.88 -10.47 -22.59
C SER A 17 16.23 -10.81 -23.92
N GLU A 18 15.75 -9.82 -24.66
CA GLU A 18 15.06 -10.03 -25.93
C GLU A 18 16.00 -10.50 -27.05
N CYS A 19 17.22 -9.95 -27.12
CA CYS A 19 18.22 -10.43 -28.07
C CYS A 19 18.66 -11.88 -27.79
N CYS A 20 18.71 -12.28 -26.53
CA CYS A 20 19.12 -13.62 -26.15
C CYS A 20 18.00 -14.66 -26.35
N ASN A 21 16.79 -14.31 -25.94
CA ASN A 21 15.68 -15.26 -25.85
C ASN A 21 14.70 -15.19 -27.03
N GLY A 22 14.72 -14.12 -27.83
CA GLY A 22 13.82 -13.91 -28.97
C GLY A 22 12.34 -13.70 -28.58
N VAL A 23 12.07 -13.36 -27.32
CA VAL A 23 10.73 -13.11 -26.79
C VAL A 23 10.71 -11.84 -25.96
N GLN A 24 9.54 -11.22 -25.83
CA GLN A 24 9.34 -10.03 -25.02
C GLN A 24 9.75 -10.26 -23.56
N PHE A 25 10.53 -9.33 -22.97
CA PHE A 25 11.07 -9.46 -21.63
C PHE A 25 10.00 -9.26 -20.55
N ALA A 26 9.17 -8.23 -20.68
CA ALA A 26 8.11 -7.92 -19.71
C ALA A 26 6.88 -7.34 -20.41
N ASN A 27 5.69 -7.78 -20.01
CA ASN A 27 4.44 -7.24 -20.54
C ASN A 27 4.06 -5.90 -19.91
N TYR A 28 4.40 -5.71 -18.62
CA TYR A 28 4.07 -4.52 -17.84
C TYR A 28 5.28 -4.05 -17.05
N TRP A 29 5.43 -2.73 -16.97
CA TRP A 29 6.49 -2.07 -16.23
C TRP A 29 5.90 -1.22 -15.12
N MET A 30 6.42 -1.40 -13.91
CA MET A 30 6.04 -0.63 -12.74
C MET A 30 7.27 0.02 -12.11
N HIS A 31 7.17 1.31 -11.82
CA HIS A 31 8.25 2.08 -11.20
C HIS A 31 7.76 2.74 -9.93
N ASN A 32 8.48 2.54 -8.84
CA ASN A 32 8.16 3.17 -7.56
C ASN A 32 8.62 4.62 -7.50
N GLY A 33 7.89 5.44 -6.75
CA GLY A 33 8.38 6.74 -6.30
C GLY A 33 9.54 6.58 -5.29
N TYR A 34 10.19 7.70 -4.98
CA TYR A 34 11.27 7.73 -4.00
C TYR A 34 10.73 7.84 -2.58
N ILE A 35 11.53 7.36 -1.62
CA ILE A 35 11.34 7.72 -0.23
C ILE A 35 12.13 9.00 0.04
N THR A 36 11.43 10.00 0.58
CA THR A 36 12.01 11.23 1.07
C THR A 36 11.99 11.24 2.59
N ILE A 37 12.88 12.00 3.21
CA ILE A 37 12.92 12.23 4.65
C ILE A 37 12.91 13.72 4.83
N ASP A 38 11.92 14.24 5.55
CA ASP A 38 11.71 15.69 5.71
C ASP A 38 11.70 16.44 4.37
N ASN A 39 11.04 15.84 3.35
CA ASN A 39 10.96 16.31 1.97
C ASN A 39 12.31 16.34 1.21
N GLU A 40 13.37 15.77 1.76
CA GLU A 40 14.64 15.60 1.07
C GLU A 40 14.84 14.16 0.60
N LYS A 41 15.39 13.98 -0.60
CA LYS A 41 15.73 12.64 -1.11
C LYS A 41 16.68 11.93 -0.16
N MET A 42 16.32 10.74 0.29
CA MET A 42 17.17 9.90 1.12
C MET A 42 18.44 9.50 0.37
N SER A 43 19.60 9.73 0.98
CA SER A 43 20.88 9.30 0.42
C SER A 43 21.92 9.06 1.51
N LYS A 44 22.85 8.12 1.24
CA LYS A 44 23.95 7.82 2.18
C LYS A 44 24.88 9.01 2.37
N SER A 45 25.10 9.82 1.31
CA SER A 45 25.97 11.00 1.35
C SER A 45 25.42 12.12 2.22
N LYS A 46 24.11 12.21 2.41
CA LYS A 46 23.45 13.20 3.27
C LYS A 46 23.34 12.77 4.72
N GLY A 47 23.68 11.53 5.05
CA GLY A 47 23.56 11.00 6.41
C GLY A 47 22.12 10.79 6.88
N ASN A 48 21.12 10.95 6.00
CA ASN A 48 19.71 10.72 6.28
C ASN A 48 19.23 9.34 5.81
N PHE A 49 20.14 8.36 5.78
CA PHE A 49 19.85 7.00 5.34
C PHE A 49 19.61 6.07 6.53
N PHE A 50 18.51 5.34 6.50
CA PHE A 50 18.23 4.24 7.41
C PHE A 50 17.66 3.06 6.63
N THR A 51 17.75 1.88 7.21
CA THR A 51 17.24 0.65 6.59
C THR A 51 15.87 0.30 7.16
N VAL A 52 15.10 -0.53 6.41
CA VAL A 52 13.86 -1.13 6.95
C VAL A 52 14.14 -1.86 8.28
N ARG A 53 15.31 -2.51 8.41
CA ARG A 53 15.72 -3.18 9.66
C ARG A 53 15.85 -2.21 10.84
N ASP A 54 16.23 -0.96 10.58
CA ASP A 54 16.31 0.04 11.64
C ASP A 54 14.92 0.48 12.07
N ILE A 55 14.01 0.71 11.12
CA ILE A 55 12.60 1.05 11.40
C ILE A 55 11.90 -0.07 12.18
N LEU A 56 12.17 -1.33 11.86
CA LEU A 56 11.56 -2.49 12.51
C LEU A 56 12.03 -2.69 13.98
N LYS A 57 12.95 -1.89 14.49
CA LYS A 57 13.28 -1.87 15.92
C LYS A 57 12.24 -1.11 16.74
N ASP A 58 11.59 -0.11 16.10
CA ASP A 58 10.68 0.83 16.76
C ASP A 58 9.22 0.61 16.33
N TYR A 59 9.00 0.08 15.12
CA TYR A 59 7.68 -0.14 14.54
C TYR A 59 7.49 -1.59 14.08
N ASP A 60 6.26 -2.10 14.24
CA ASP A 60 5.87 -3.39 13.68
C ASP A 60 5.89 -3.38 12.15
N GLY A 61 6.21 -4.53 11.53
CA GLY A 61 6.24 -4.69 10.08
C GLY A 61 4.90 -4.43 9.40
N GLU A 62 3.78 -4.71 10.08
CA GLU A 62 2.44 -4.39 9.55
C GLU A 62 2.21 -2.87 9.48
N VAL A 63 2.70 -2.12 10.46
CA VAL A 63 2.63 -0.65 10.46
C VAL A 63 3.45 -0.08 9.30
N MET A 64 4.68 -0.57 9.11
CA MET A 64 5.53 -0.16 8.00
C MET A 64 4.87 -0.49 6.65
N ARG A 65 4.29 -1.67 6.50
CA ARG A 65 3.56 -2.06 5.30
C ARG A 65 2.35 -1.16 5.05
N PHE A 66 1.55 -0.89 6.07
CA PHE A 66 0.39 -0.01 5.96
C PHE A 66 0.80 1.42 5.58
N PHE A 67 1.88 1.94 6.18
CA PHE A 67 2.46 3.24 5.80
C PHE A 67 2.82 3.30 4.31
N LEU A 68 3.50 2.29 3.77
CA LEU A 68 3.87 2.25 2.36
C LEU A 68 2.65 2.15 1.43
N LEU A 69 1.59 1.45 1.86
CA LEU A 69 0.36 1.29 1.07
C LEU A 69 -0.58 2.50 1.17
N SER A 70 -0.37 3.39 2.15
CA SER A 70 -1.18 4.61 2.31
C SER A 70 -0.89 5.68 1.25
N GLY A 71 0.16 5.52 0.47
CA GLY A 71 0.48 6.34 -0.69
C GLY A 71 0.45 5.54 -1.98
N HIS A 72 0.15 6.19 -3.10
CA HIS A 72 0.25 5.54 -4.41
C HIS A 72 1.72 5.22 -4.72
N TYR A 73 2.02 4.00 -5.18
CA TYR A 73 3.39 3.50 -5.36
C TYR A 73 4.27 4.36 -6.31
N ARG A 74 3.65 5.07 -7.27
CA ARG A 74 4.37 5.96 -8.21
C ARG A 74 4.81 7.28 -7.57
N ASN A 75 4.19 7.69 -6.48
CA ASN A 75 4.44 8.97 -5.84
C ASN A 75 5.58 8.85 -4.83
N PRO A 76 6.36 9.92 -4.65
CA PRO A 76 7.29 9.97 -3.53
C PRO A 76 6.55 9.85 -2.19
N ILE A 77 7.10 9.05 -1.30
CA ILE A 77 6.58 8.88 0.06
C ILE A 77 7.54 9.59 1.01
N ASN A 78 7.02 10.57 1.75
CA ASN A 78 7.80 11.25 2.78
C ASN A 78 7.74 10.44 4.08
N PHE A 79 8.90 9.98 4.53
CA PHE A 79 9.01 9.31 5.83
C PHE A 79 9.22 10.34 6.94
N SER A 80 8.45 10.21 8.01
CA SER A 80 8.69 10.90 9.28
C SER A 80 8.06 10.07 10.41
N ASP A 81 8.57 10.23 11.63
CA ASP A 81 8.01 9.55 12.81
C ASP A 81 6.52 9.91 13.00
N THR A 82 6.16 11.16 12.75
CA THR A 82 4.76 11.60 12.82
C THR A 82 3.85 10.80 11.87
N LEU A 83 4.28 10.59 10.63
CA LEU A 83 3.51 9.83 9.64
C LEU A 83 3.47 8.34 9.99
N MET A 84 4.53 7.79 10.56
CA MET A 84 4.54 6.42 11.06
C MET A 84 3.58 6.22 12.24
N GLU A 85 3.52 7.16 13.19
CA GLU A 85 2.54 7.11 14.29
C GLU A 85 1.09 7.26 13.78
N GLN A 86 0.86 8.08 12.76
CA GLN A 86 -0.44 8.18 12.10
C GLN A 86 -0.83 6.86 11.42
N ALA A 87 0.10 6.21 10.71
CA ALA A 87 -0.13 4.91 10.09
C ALA A 87 -0.44 3.83 11.13
N LYS A 88 0.29 3.82 12.24
CA LYS A 88 0.05 2.92 13.37
C LYS A 88 -1.35 3.10 13.99
N ALA A 89 -1.76 4.35 14.22
CA ALA A 89 -3.09 4.66 14.73
C ALA A 89 -4.20 4.27 13.72
N GLY A 90 -3.98 4.52 12.42
CA GLY A 90 -4.90 4.13 11.34
C GLY A 90 -5.08 2.61 11.27
N LEU A 91 -3.98 1.87 11.25
CA LEU A 91 -4.01 0.40 11.23
C LEU A 91 -4.70 -0.17 12.48
N ALA A 92 -4.36 0.35 13.67
CA ALA A 92 -4.98 -0.10 14.92
C ALA A 92 -6.51 0.11 14.90
N ARG A 93 -6.99 1.22 14.36
CA ARG A 93 -8.43 1.49 14.23
C ARG A 93 -9.13 0.45 13.35
N MET A 94 -8.53 0.07 12.21
CA MET A 94 -9.07 -0.98 11.33
C MET A 94 -9.05 -2.36 12.01
N GLN A 95 -7.95 -2.68 12.70
CA GLN A 95 -7.84 -3.94 13.44
C GLN A 95 -8.89 -4.03 14.56
N HIS A 96 -9.11 -2.95 15.33
CA HIS A 96 -10.15 -2.90 16.36
C HIS A 96 -11.56 -3.05 15.78
N ALA A 97 -11.87 -2.39 14.65
CA ALA A 97 -13.15 -2.55 13.98
C ALA A 97 -13.40 -4.01 13.57
N LYS A 98 -12.37 -4.66 12.98
CA LYS A 98 -12.41 -6.08 12.61
C LYS A 98 -12.64 -7.00 13.81
N GLU A 99 -11.93 -6.78 14.92
CA GLU A 99 -12.10 -7.61 16.13
C GLU A 99 -13.48 -7.38 16.79
N ASN A 100 -13.99 -6.15 16.79
CA ASN A 100 -15.35 -5.86 17.24
C ASN A 100 -16.40 -6.59 16.39
N LEU A 101 -16.27 -6.57 15.07
CA LEU A 101 -17.15 -7.31 14.17
C LEU A 101 -17.11 -8.82 14.44
N LYS A 102 -15.92 -9.40 14.61
CA LYS A 102 -15.77 -10.81 14.97
C LYS A 102 -16.45 -11.15 16.28
N HIS A 103 -16.30 -10.28 17.28
CA HIS A 103 -16.96 -10.46 18.58
C HIS A 103 -18.47 -10.43 18.43
N LEU A 104 -19.04 -9.45 17.71
CA LEU A 104 -20.46 -9.36 17.45
C LEU A 104 -21.00 -10.56 16.69
N ILE A 105 -20.29 -11.06 15.68
CA ILE A 105 -20.67 -12.27 14.94
C ILE A 105 -20.69 -13.51 15.86
N ALA A 106 -19.73 -13.59 16.81
CA ALA A 106 -19.63 -14.74 17.71
C ALA A 106 -20.66 -14.72 18.86
N THR A 107 -21.13 -13.51 19.23
CA THR A 107 -22.03 -13.32 20.40
C THR A 107 -23.44 -12.86 20.03
N GLY A 108 -23.66 -12.50 18.77
CA GLY A 108 -24.95 -12.02 18.27
C GLY A 108 -25.99 -13.16 18.30
N GLU A 109 -27.16 -12.83 18.84
CA GLU A 109 -28.33 -13.70 18.85
C GLU A 109 -29.46 -13.03 18.06
N GLY A 110 -30.27 -13.83 17.37
CA GLY A 110 -31.44 -13.36 16.66
C GLY A 110 -31.41 -13.62 15.16
N THR A 111 -32.39 -13.12 14.46
CA THR A 111 -32.54 -13.21 13.01
C THR A 111 -32.47 -11.82 12.41
N MET A 112 -31.78 -11.74 11.28
CA MET A 112 -31.63 -10.48 10.52
C MET A 112 -33.00 -9.94 10.08
N THR A 113 -33.24 -8.68 10.32
CA THR A 113 -34.42 -7.96 9.83
C THR A 113 -34.30 -7.61 8.34
N ASP A 114 -35.39 -7.25 7.69
CA ASP A 114 -35.34 -6.86 6.29
C ASP A 114 -34.66 -5.49 6.07
N GLU A 115 -34.65 -4.63 7.08
CA GLU A 115 -33.93 -3.37 7.10
C GLU A 115 -32.41 -3.62 7.14
N GLU A 116 -31.96 -4.49 8.03
CA GLU A 116 -30.54 -4.89 8.13
C GLU A 116 -30.04 -5.58 6.84
N LYS A 117 -30.87 -6.41 6.20
CA LYS A 117 -30.52 -7.01 4.90
C LYS A 117 -30.30 -5.95 3.82
N LYS A 118 -31.20 -4.95 3.76
CA LYS A 118 -31.08 -3.85 2.81
C LYS A 118 -29.84 -3.01 3.06
N GLU A 119 -29.48 -2.81 4.32
CA GLU A 119 -28.25 -2.10 4.69
C GLU A 119 -27.00 -2.87 4.26
N LEU A 120 -26.98 -4.19 4.49
CA LEU A 120 -25.89 -5.07 4.02
C LEU A 120 -25.71 -5.07 2.51
N GLU A 121 -26.80 -5.06 1.74
CA GLU A 121 -26.73 -4.92 0.29
C GLU A 121 -26.04 -3.61 -0.13
N GLY A 122 -26.17 -2.55 0.67
CA GLY A 122 -25.47 -1.29 0.45
C GLY A 122 -23.94 -1.36 0.59
N TYR A 123 -23.40 -2.34 1.33
CA TYR A 123 -21.95 -2.51 1.51
C TYR A 123 -21.25 -3.05 0.26
N ASP A 124 -21.96 -3.72 -0.65
CA ASP A 124 -21.40 -4.16 -1.94
C ASP A 124 -20.82 -3.00 -2.75
N LYS A 125 -21.35 -1.80 -2.59
CA LYS A 125 -20.79 -0.58 -3.21
C LYS A 125 -19.34 -0.36 -2.80
N TYR A 126 -19.02 -0.43 -1.52
CA TYR A 126 -17.64 -0.22 -1.02
C TYR A 126 -16.68 -1.26 -1.58
N ARG A 127 -17.13 -2.51 -1.71
CA ARG A 127 -16.35 -3.56 -2.36
C ARG A 127 -16.05 -3.25 -3.83
N GLN A 128 -17.04 -2.74 -4.57
CA GLN A 128 -16.86 -2.36 -5.97
C GLN A 128 -15.91 -1.15 -6.11
N GLU A 129 -16.05 -0.16 -5.23
CA GLU A 129 -15.16 1.00 -5.20
C GLU A 129 -13.71 0.60 -4.84
N PHE A 130 -13.52 -0.32 -3.90
CA PHE A 130 -12.21 -0.90 -3.61
C PHE A 130 -11.61 -1.59 -4.84
N ILE A 131 -12.37 -2.43 -5.53
CA ILE A 131 -11.91 -3.12 -6.74
C ILE A 131 -11.56 -2.11 -7.83
N ALA A 132 -12.42 -1.10 -8.06
CA ALA A 132 -12.17 -0.06 -9.04
C ALA A 132 -10.89 0.73 -8.75
N ALA A 133 -10.62 1.07 -7.49
CA ALA A 133 -9.38 1.72 -7.10
C ALA A 133 -8.14 0.82 -7.32
N MET A 134 -8.26 -0.47 -7.04
CA MET A 134 -7.17 -1.43 -7.29
C MET A 134 -6.95 -1.69 -8.79
N ASP A 135 -7.99 -1.64 -9.60
CA ASP A 135 -7.91 -1.78 -11.06
C ASP A 135 -7.34 -0.50 -11.71
N ASP A 136 -7.44 0.66 -11.04
CA ASP A 136 -6.82 1.91 -11.45
C ASP A 136 -5.36 1.99 -10.97
N ASP A 137 -4.51 1.23 -11.62
CA ASP A 137 -3.06 1.23 -11.41
C ASP A 137 -2.63 0.92 -9.96
N LEU A 138 -3.33 0.01 -9.30
CA LEU A 138 -3.07 -0.39 -7.92
C LEU A 138 -3.10 0.78 -6.93
N ASN A 139 -4.11 1.63 -7.04
CA ASN A 139 -4.29 2.80 -6.17
C ASN A 139 -4.71 2.37 -4.76
N THR A 140 -3.74 1.88 -4.00
CA THR A 140 -3.94 1.39 -2.64
C THR A 140 -4.36 2.48 -1.67
N ALA A 141 -3.97 3.74 -1.94
CA ALA A 141 -4.34 4.88 -1.11
C ALA A 141 -5.87 5.09 -1.10
N ASP A 142 -6.48 5.09 -2.29
CA ASP A 142 -7.93 5.20 -2.42
C ASP A 142 -8.63 3.91 -1.96
N ALA A 143 -8.08 2.74 -2.33
CA ALA A 143 -8.64 1.46 -1.93
C ALA A 143 -8.78 1.32 -0.39
N ILE A 144 -7.79 1.78 0.39
CA ILE A 144 -7.84 1.77 1.87
C ILE A 144 -8.97 2.65 2.42
N SER A 145 -9.41 3.68 1.69
CA SER A 145 -10.48 4.59 2.16
C SER A 145 -11.87 3.94 2.19
N TYR A 146 -12.04 2.79 1.54
CA TYR A 146 -13.31 2.05 1.49
C TYR A 146 -13.43 0.95 2.55
N PHE A 147 -12.45 0.86 3.44
CA PHE A 147 -12.51 -0.01 4.64
C PHE A 147 -13.10 0.75 5.86
#